data_378cfbfacc45a699c83cc8436af84fda
#
_entry.id   378cfbfacc45a699c83cc8436af84fda
#
_cell.length_a   1.000
_cell.length_b   1.000
_cell.length_c   1.000
_cell.angle_alpha   90.00
_cell.angle_beta   90.00
_cell.angle_gamma   90.00
#
_symmetry.space_group_name_H-M   'P 1'
#
loop_
_entity.id
_entity.type
_entity.pdbx_description
1 polymer ?
#
loop_
_entity_poly.entity_id
_entity_poly.type
_entity_poly.pdbx_seq_one_letter_code
_entity_poly.pdbx_strand_id
1 'polypeptide(L)'
;MCKKIQSLLYWPKYFEFIMQDKYIKLIAEKLGIRDIQVINTAFLFSQGATVPFISRYRKEQTGTLNEVQVAQIKDEIKKYEELEKRKASILESIESQGKLTDELKAKIDEVITMTDLEDLYLP
;
A
#
# COMPACT_ATOMS: atom_id res chain seq x y z
N MET A 1 -4.64 21.02 12.80
CA MET A 1 -5.34 19.82 13.19
C MET A 1 -6.49 19.48 12.29
N CYS A 2 -7.42 20.40 12.10
CA CYS A 2 -8.51 20.17 11.16
C CYS A 2 -8.01 19.90 9.75
N LYS A 3 -6.89 20.47 9.38
CA LYS A 3 -6.32 20.25 8.06
C LYS A 3 -5.89 18.81 7.84
N LYS A 4 -5.37 18.17 8.89
CA LYS A 4 -5.00 16.76 8.78
C LYS A 4 -6.22 15.89 8.56
N ILE A 5 -7.29 16.19 9.25
CA ILE A 5 -8.53 15.44 9.10
C ILE A 5 -9.08 15.60 7.69
N GLN A 6 -9.04 16.82 7.18
CA GLN A 6 -9.50 17.09 5.82
C GLN A 6 -8.65 16.38 4.78
N SER A 7 -7.33 16.32 5.01
CA SER A 7 -6.43 15.60 4.13
C SER A 7 -6.77 14.11 4.10
N LEU A 8 -7.10 13.56 5.26
CA LEU A 8 -7.47 12.15 5.34
C LEU A 8 -8.77 11.86 4.60
N LEU A 9 -9.68 12.83 4.54
CA LEU A 9 -10.91 12.67 3.77
C LEU A 9 -10.66 12.65 2.27
N TYR A 10 -9.63 13.36 1.82
CA TYR A 10 -9.26 13.42 0.41
C TYR A 10 -8.55 12.17 -0.05
N TRP A 11 -7.73 11.58 0.82
CA TRP A 11 -6.88 10.48 0.45
C TRP A 11 -7.58 9.15 0.70
N PRO A 12 -7.31 8.13 -0.12
CA PRO A 12 -7.84 6.80 0.14
C PRO A 12 -7.45 6.34 1.54
N LYS A 13 -8.38 5.70 2.21
CA LYS A 13 -8.18 5.24 3.57
C LYS A 13 -6.91 4.41 3.74
N TYR A 14 -6.55 3.64 2.72
CA TYR A 14 -5.41 2.73 2.79
C TYR A 14 -4.12 3.32 2.25
N PHE A 15 -4.16 4.57 1.81
CA PHE A 15 -2.96 5.22 1.29
C PHE A 15 -1.85 5.29 2.33
N GLU A 16 -2.18 5.55 3.57
CA GLU A 16 -1.19 5.61 4.65
C GLU A 16 -0.49 4.29 4.85
N PHE A 17 -1.22 3.17 4.69
CA PHE A 17 -0.60 1.85 4.81
C PHE A 17 0.39 1.60 3.69
N ILE A 18 0.06 2.04 2.49
CA ILE A 18 0.95 1.89 1.33
C ILE A 18 2.22 2.71 1.52
N MET A 19 2.11 3.86 2.17
CA MET A 19 3.24 4.75 2.39
C MET A 19 4.20 4.28 3.48
N GLN A 20 3.93 3.15 4.11
CA GLN A 20 4.89 2.57 5.05
C GLN A 20 6.16 2.18 4.30
N ASP A 21 7.30 2.42 4.94
CA ASP A 21 8.60 2.17 4.34
C ASP A 21 8.73 0.76 3.77
N LYS A 22 8.20 -0.22 4.47
CA LYS A 22 8.34 -1.62 4.05
C LYS A 22 7.72 -1.88 2.67
N TYR A 23 6.56 -1.30 2.40
CA TYR A 23 5.90 -1.49 1.10
C TYR A 23 6.60 -0.69 0.00
N ILE A 24 6.99 0.52 0.32
CA ILE A 24 7.69 1.37 -0.64
C ILE A 24 9.00 0.70 -1.07
N LYS A 25 9.76 0.19 -0.13
CA LYS A 25 11.02 -0.48 -0.44
C LYS A 25 10.81 -1.76 -1.24
N LEU A 26 9.77 -2.53 -0.90
CA LEU A 26 9.47 -3.75 -1.65
C LEU A 26 9.12 -3.45 -3.10
N ILE A 27 8.31 -2.44 -3.34
CA ILE A 27 7.92 -2.04 -4.68
C ILE A 27 9.14 -1.52 -5.45
N ALA A 28 9.93 -0.68 -4.81
CA ALA A 28 11.11 -0.09 -5.43
C ALA A 28 12.12 -1.17 -5.84
N GLU A 29 12.38 -2.13 -4.96
CA GLU A 29 13.29 -3.22 -5.25
C GLU A 29 12.77 -4.12 -6.36
N LYS A 30 11.49 -4.44 -6.32
CA LYS A 30 10.87 -5.31 -7.31
C LYS A 30 10.94 -4.72 -8.71
N LEU A 31 10.75 -3.42 -8.82
CA LEU A 31 10.72 -2.74 -10.12
C LEU A 31 12.05 -2.15 -10.51
N GLY A 32 13.04 -2.17 -9.61
CA GLY A 32 14.37 -1.62 -9.90
C GLY A 32 14.38 -0.10 -10.00
N ILE A 33 13.56 0.57 -9.19
CA ILE A 33 13.47 2.02 -9.17
C ILE A 33 13.75 2.54 -7.78
N ARG A 34 13.79 3.86 -7.64
CA ARG A 34 14.08 4.49 -6.35
C ARG A 34 12.82 4.65 -5.51
N ASP A 35 13.00 4.68 -4.19
CA ASP A 35 11.89 4.86 -3.26
C ASP A 35 11.07 6.11 -3.57
N ILE A 36 11.77 7.22 -3.87
CA ILE A 36 11.07 8.48 -4.13
C ILE A 36 10.18 8.40 -5.37
N GLN A 37 10.56 7.58 -6.35
CA GLN A 37 9.73 7.39 -7.53
C GLN A 37 8.43 6.68 -7.17
N VAL A 38 8.50 5.69 -6.28
CA VAL A 38 7.30 5.00 -5.79
C VAL A 38 6.42 5.97 -5.01
N ILE A 39 7.02 6.74 -4.11
CA ILE A 39 6.28 7.69 -3.28
C ILE A 39 5.55 8.71 -4.13
N ASN A 40 6.24 9.33 -5.06
CA ASN A 40 5.63 10.36 -5.91
C ASN A 40 4.53 9.80 -6.79
N THR A 41 4.72 8.61 -7.33
CA THR A 41 3.72 7.96 -8.17
C THR A 41 2.48 7.61 -7.33
N ALA A 42 2.67 7.06 -6.15
CA ALA A 42 1.58 6.74 -5.25
C ALA A 42 0.79 8.00 -4.88
N PHE A 43 1.48 9.09 -4.61
CA PHE A 43 0.84 10.35 -4.30
C PHE A 43 -0.04 10.83 -5.45
N LEU A 44 0.45 10.72 -6.68
CA LEU A 44 -0.32 11.11 -7.86
C LEU A 44 -1.58 10.27 -8.01
N PHE A 45 -1.47 8.97 -7.76
CA PHE A 45 -2.65 8.10 -7.78
C PHE A 45 -3.66 8.50 -6.71
N SER A 46 -3.19 8.93 -5.54
CA SER A 46 -4.09 9.36 -4.47
C SER A 46 -4.88 10.60 -4.86
N GLN A 47 -4.37 11.38 -5.80
CA GLN A 47 -5.04 12.56 -6.32
C GLN A 47 -5.96 12.26 -7.50
N GLY A 48 -6.09 10.98 -7.86
CA GLY A 48 -6.97 10.57 -8.94
C GLY A 48 -6.33 10.56 -10.31
N ALA A 49 -5.01 10.71 -10.40
CA ALA A 49 -4.33 10.69 -11.68
C ALA A 49 -4.36 9.28 -12.27
N THR A 50 -4.43 9.21 -13.61
CA THR A 50 -4.43 7.94 -14.32
C THR A 50 -3.02 7.56 -14.78
N VAL A 51 -2.84 6.28 -15.13
CA VAL A 51 -1.55 5.80 -15.64
C VAL A 51 -1.10 6.61 -16.86
N PRO A 52 -1.92 6.78 -17.92
CA PRO A 52 -1.49 7.57 -19.08
C PRO A 52 -1.15 9.02 -18.72
N PHE A 53 -1.93 9.62 -17.83
CA PHE A 53 -1.68 11.01 -17.43
C PHE A 53 -0.33 11.15 -16.74
N ILE A 54 -0.05 10.26 -15.81
CA ILE A 54 1.21 10.31 -15.06
C ILE A 54 2.40 10.09 -15.98
N SER A 55 2.31 9.08 -16.85
CA SER A 55 3.44 8.75 -17.72
C SER A 55 3.71 9.81 -18.78
N ARG A 56 2.72 10.59 -19.15
CA ARG A 56 2.88 11.65 -20.16
C ARG A 56 3.18 13.02 -19.57
N TYR A 57 2.51 13.37 -18.47
CA TYR A 57 2.52 14.75 -17.98
C TYR A 57 3.18 14.93 -16.62
N ARG A 58 3.62 13.86 -15.99
CA ARG A 58 4.23 13.92 -14.66
C ARG A 58 5.56 13.21 -14.60
N LYS A 59 6.28 13.16 -15.70
CA LYS A 59 7.59 12.50 -15.76
C LYS A 59 8.60 13.11 -14.80
N GLU A 60 8.50 14.41 -14.57
CA GLU A 60 9.39 15.09 -13.65
C GLU A 60 9.25 14.56 -12.24
N GLN A 61 8.01 14.27 -11.83
CA GLN A 61 7.73 13.80 -10.49
C GLN A 61 8.04 12.32 -10.32
N THR A 62 7.91 11.55 -11.37
CA THR A 62 8.16 10.11 -11.31
C THR A 62 9.56 9.71 -11.72
N GLY A 63 10.41 10.66 -12.10
CA GLY A 63 11.75 10.33 -12.55
C GLY A 63 11.78 9.65 -13.89
N THR A 64 10.91 10.07 -14.81
CA THR A 64 10.80 9.57 -16.18
C THR A 64 10.34 8.11 -16.28
N LEU A 65 9.49 7.67 -15.36
CA LEU A 65 8.90 6.34 -15.48
C LEU A 65 8.00 6.26 -16.70
N ASN A 66 8.08 5.13 -17.41
CA ASN A 66 7.22 4.92 -18.57
C ASN A 66 5.86 4.37 -18.11
N GLU A 67 4.94 4.22 -19.08
CA GLU A 67 3.59 3.78 -18.79
C GLU A 67 3.55 2.39 -18.14
N VAL A 68 4.43 1.48 -18.57
CA VAL A 68 4.49 0.13 -18.01
C VAL A 68 4.90 0.19 -16.54
N GLN A 69 5.93 0.98 -16.23
CA GLN A 69 6.41 1.11 -14.85
C GLN A 69 5.35 1.74 -13.94
N VAL A 70 4.67 2.76 -14.42
CA VAL A 70 3.60 3.41 -13.65
C VAL A 70 2.46 2.42 -13.40
N ALA A 71 2.09 1.64 -14.42
CA ALA A 71 1.04 0.63 -14.27
C ALA A 71 1.45 -0.45 -13.27
N GLN A 72 2.71 -0.87 -13.28
CA GLN A 72 3.21 -1.85 -12.32
C GLN A 72 3.14 -1.33 -10.89
N ILE A 73 3.47 -0.06 -10.70
CA ILE A 73 3.35 0.55 -9.37
C ILE A 73 1.90 0.53 -8.91
N LYS A 74 0.98 0.87 -9.79
CA LYS A 74 -0.45 0.84 -9.46
C LYS A 74 -0.91 -0.54 -9.04
N ASP A 75 -0.51 -1.57 -9.77
CA ASP A 75 -0.86 -2.94 -9.45
C ASP A 75 -0.31 -3.38 -8.10
N GLU A 76 0.94 -3.01 -7.81
CA GLU A 76 1.55 -3.36 -6.52
C GLU A 76 0.88 -2.62 -5.36
N ILE A 77 0.53 -1.37 -5.55
CA ILE A 77 -0.17 -0.59 -4.54
C ILE A 77 -1.52 -1.25 -4.23
N LYS A 78 -2.26 -1.60 -5.27
CA LYS A 78 -3.56 -2.23 -5.11
C LYS A 78 -3.45 -3.56 -4.37
N LYS A 79 -2.42 -4.33 -4.70
CA LYS A 79 -2.16 -5.62 -4.07
C LYS A 79 -1.93 -5.44 -2.56
N TYR A 80 -1.13 -4.46 -2.16
CA TYR A 80 -0.85 -4.22 -0.76
C TYR A 80 -2.03 -3.58 -0.03
N GLU A 81 -2.84 -2.79 -0.72
CA GLU A 81 -4.08 -2.28 -0.14
C GLU A 81 -5.02 -3.43 0.22
N GLU A 82 -5.18 -4.38 -0.67
CA GLU A 82 -6.02 -5.55 -0.41
C GLU A 82 -5.46 -6.39 0.73
N LEU A 83 -4.15 -6.52 0.80
CA LEU A 83 -3.50 -7.23 1.89
C LEU A 83 -3.80 -6.56 3.23
N GLU A 84 -3.68 -5.25 3.31
CA GLU A 84 -3.96 -4.52 4.55
C GLU A 84 -5.43 -4.60 4.95
N LYS A 85 -6.33 -4.57 3.98
CA LYS A 85 -7.76 -4.77 4.25
C LYS A 85 -8.01 -6.14 4.85
N ARG A 86 -7.38 -7.15 4.28
CA ARG A 86 -7.53 -8.53 4.77
C ARG A 86 -6.96 -8.68 6.17
N LYS A 87 -5.80 -8.07 6.43
CA LYS A 87 -5.20 -8.07 7.76
C LYS A 87 -6.14 -7.47 8.80
N ALA A 88 -6.72 -6.31 8.48
CA ALA A 88 -7.65 -5.65 9.40
C ALA A 88 -8.87 -6.51 9.67
N SER A 89 -9.40 -7.14 8.64
CA SER A 89 -10.56 -8.02 8.76
C SER A 89 -10.26 -9.22 9.66
N ILE A 90 -9.10 -9.84 9.46
CA ILE A 90 -8.68 -11.00 10.25
C ILE A 90 -8.46 -10.61 11.71
N LEU A 91 -7.80 -9.48 11.95
CA LEU A 91 -7.56 -9.00 13.30
C LEU A 91 -8.87 -8.75 14.03
N GLU A 92 -9.83 -8.14 13.36
CA GLU A 92 -11.14 -7.88 13.94
C GLU A 92 -11.87 -9.17 14.27
N SER A 93 -11.81 -10.14 13.36
CA SER A 93 -12.44 -11.44 13.56
C SER A 93 -11.85 -12.18 14.76
N ILE A 94 -10.51 -12.21 14.85
CA ILE A 94 -9.83 -12.89 15.95
C ILE A 94 -10.10 -12.18 17.28
N GLU A 95 -10.10 -10.85 17.25
CA GLU A 95 -10.38 -10.07 18.44
C GLU A 95 -11.78 -10.32 18.97
N SER A 96 -12.77 -10.41 18.08
CA SER A 96 -14.15 -10.66 18.48
C SER A 96 -14.31 -12.07 19.07
N GLN A 97 -13.42 -13.00 18.73
CA GLN A 97 -13.40 -14.34 19.31
C GLN A 97 -12.59 -14.39 20.61
N GLY A 98 -11.97 -13.29 20.99
CA GLY A 98 -11.16 -13.23 22.20
C GLY A 98 -9.85 -13.99 22.13
N LYS A 99 -9.37 -14.27 20.93
CA LYS A 99 -8.15 -15.06 20.72
C LYS A 99 -6.95 -14.25 20.26
N LEU A 100 -7.11 -12.94 20.17
CA LEU A 100 -6.03 -12.09 19.71
C LEU A 100 -4.98 -11.93 20.81
N THR A 101 -3.72 -12.20 20.46
CA THR A 101 -2.58 -11.99 21.34
C THR A 101 -1.64 -11.00 20.68
N ASP A 102 -0.78 -10.39 21.49
CA ASP A 102 0.22 -9.45 20.95
C ASP A 102 1.16 -10.15 19.97
N GLU A 103 1.51 -11.39 20.27
CA GLU A 103 2.37 -12.20 19.40
C GLU A 103 1.71 -12.44 18.04
N LEU A 104 0.44 -12.83 18.06
CA LEU A 104 -0.28 -13.09 16.82
C LEU A 104 -0.46 -11.82 16.00
N LYS A 105 -0.75 -10.71 16.67
CA LYS A 105 -0.88 -9.42 16.01
C LYS A 105 0.43 -9.02 15.32
N ALA A 106 1.55 -9.21 16.01
CA ALA A 106 2.86 -8.90 15.43
C ALA A 106 3.14 -9.74 14.20
N LYS A 107 2.82 -11.03 14.25
CA LYS A 107 3.00 -11.92 13.11
C LYS A 107 2.17 -11.50 11.91
N ILE A 108 0.92 -11.11 12.15
CA ILE A 108 0.05 -10.65 11.09
C ILE A 108 0.57 -9.36 10.47
N ASP A 109 1.05 -8.44 11.30
CA ASP A 109 1.59 -7.17 10.82
C ASP A 109 2.84 -7.35 9.96
N GLU A 110 3.64 -8.39 10.22
CA GLU A 110 4.86 -8.64 9.45
C GLU A 110 4.60 -9.30 8.10
N VAL A 111 3.42 -9.88 7.91
CA VAL A 111 3.10 -10.58 6.67
C VAL A 111 3.02 -9.60 5.50
N ILE A 112 3.62 -9.98 4.38
CA ILE A 112 3.63 -9.15 3.17
C ILE A 112 2.98 -9.83 1.96
N THR A 113 2.45 -11.03 2.13
CA THR A 113 1.74 -11.74 1.07
C THR A 113 0.42 -12.29 1.59
N MET A 114 -0.54 -12.44 0.68
CA MET A 114 -1.83 -13.01 1.04
C MET A 114 -1.71 -14.48 1.46
N THR A 115 -0.82 -15.21 0.82
CA THR A 115 -0.61 -16.62 1.13
C THR A 115 -0.14 -16.81 2.57
N ASP A 116 0.85 -16.01 2.98
CA ASP A 116 1.36 -16.10 4.34
C ASP A 116 0.29 -15.68 5.36
N LEU A 117 -0.51 -14.70 5.00
CA LEU A 117 -1.60 -14.24 5.87
C LEU A 117 -2.64 -15.32 6.07
N GLU A 118 -3.02 -16.01 5.00
CA GLU A 118 -3.99 -17.11 5.09
C GLU A 118 -3.44 -18.26 5.93
N ASP A 119 -2.16 -18.54 5.81
CA ASP A 119 -1.51 -19.60 6.61
C ASP A 119 -1.57 -19.30 8.10
N LEU A 120 -1.46 -18.04 8.48
CA LEU A 120 -1.56 -17.63 9.88
C LEU A 120 -3.01 -17.71 10.41
N TYR A 121 -3.95 -17.43 9.54
CA TYR A 121 -5.36 -17.42 9.92
C TYR A 121 -5.93 -18.84 10.01
N LEU A 122 -5.55 -19.71 9.10
CA LEU A 122 -6.01 -21.10 9.09
C LEU A 122 -5.32 -21.89 10.19
N PRO A 123 -6.08 -22.61 11.00
CA PRO A 123 -5.49 -23.42 12.08
C PRO A 123 -4.65 -24.58 11.54
#